data_6c75b47b6f6aaabf979d5467ccffdb39
#
_entry.id   6c75b47b6f6aaabf979d5467ccffdb39
#
_cell.length_a   1.000
_cell.length_b   1.000
_cell.length_c   1.000
_cell.angle_alpha   90.00
_cell.angle_beta   90.00
_cell.angle_gamma   90.00
#
_symmetry.space_group_name_H-M   'P 1'
#
loop_
_entity.id
_entity.type
_entity.pdbx_description
1 polymer ?
#
loop_
_entity_poly.entity_id
_entity_poly.type
_entity_poly.pdbx_seq_one_letter_code
_entity_poly.pdbx_strand_id
1 'polypeptide(L)'
;MHSPSATLPPKSLLRKVGRAIADYQMIRDGDRILLGVSGGKDSLSLLMILRHLRSYAPVRFDLGVITVDPEIDGFDPSALTHYYDALDVPWHYRSQPIMEQAKTRLDGGSFCAYCARMKRGIMYSTCRENGYNVLALAQHLDDLAESFLMSAFHQGQLGTMKASYTIDAGDLRVIRPLVYVRETQTAAFASTAQLPVVPDSCPACFSAPRQRAHLKALLAREEKTNPKLFANLLHAMRPLMTGISAGDHPPADA
;
A
#
# COMPACT_ATOMS: atom_id res chain seq x y z
N MET A 1 10.23 27.13 -7.21
CA MET A 1 10.52 25.68 -7.42
C MET A 1 11.06 25.14 -6.10
N HIS A 2 10.26 24.33 -5.37
CA HIS A 2 10.72 23.71 -4.14
C HIS A 2 11.62 22.53 -4.53
N SER A 3 12.88 22.59 -4.14
CA SER A 3 13.77 21.44 -4.22
C SER A 3 13.12 20.28 -3.44
N PRO A 4 13.09 19.03 -3.96
CA PRO A 4 12.48 17.93 -3.22
C PRO A 4 13.15 17.86 -1.84
N SER A 5 12.30 17.71 -0.81
CA SER A 5 12.75 17.76 0.58
C SER A 5 13.99 16.91 0.80
N ALA A 6 15.06 17.54 1.23
CA ALA A 6 16.27 16.86 1.68
C ALA A 6 16.05 16.06 3.00
N THR A 7 14.83 16.06 3.51
CA THR A 7 14.46 15.42 4.77
C THR A 7 14.53 13.90 4.63
N LEU A 8 15.49 13.31 5.31
CA LEU A 8 15.67 11.85 5.34
C LEU A 8 14.59 11.20 6.21
N PRO A 9 14.12 10.00 5.85
CA PRO A 9 13.24 9.23 6.70
C PRO A 9 13.85 8.97 8.08
N PRO A 10 13.09 9.08 9.18
CA PRO A 10 13.59 8.84 10.53
C PRO A 10 14.20 7.43 10.68
N LYS A 11 15.30 7.30 11.43
CA LYS A 11 15.98 6.00 11.68
C LYS A 11 15.02 4.94 12.24
N SER A 12 14.07 5.35 13.09
CA SER A 12 13.06 4.44 13.64
C SER A 12 12.14 3.85 12.56
N LEU A 13 11.78 4.65 11.57
CA LEU A 13 10.96 4.25 10.42
C LEU A 13 11.75 3.32 9.49
N LEU A 14 12.99 3.71 9.13
CA LEU A 14 13.89 2.89 8.32
C LEU A 14 14.14 1.51 8.95
N ARG A 15 14.36 1.46 10.27
CA ARG A 15 14.57 0.20 10.99
C ARG A 15 13.36 -0.72 10.93
N LYS A 16 12.14 -0.21 11.09
CA LYS A 16 10.91 -1.01 10.99
C LYS A 16 10.70 -1.56 9.58
N VAL A 17 10.91 -0.72 8.58
CA VAL A 17 10.78 -1.13 7.16
C VAL A 17 11.87 -2.13 6.79
N GLY A 18 13.11 -1.86 7.14
CA GLY A 18 14.23 -2.80 6.90
C GLY A 18 14.00 -4.15 7.57
N ARG A 19 13.48 -4.17 8.80
CA ARG A 19 13.11 -5.39 9.49
C ARG A 19 11.97 -6.15 8.76
N ALA A 20 10.92 -5.47 8.32
CA ALA A 20 9.84 -6.11 7.57
C ALA A 20 10.35 -6.71 6.24
N ILE A 21 11.21 -5.97 5.53
CA ILE A 21 11.85 -6.45 4.30
C ILE A 21 12.66 -7.73 4.55
N ALA A 22 13.45 -7.77 5.63
CA ALA A 22 14.24 -8.93 5.99
C ALA A 22 13.39 -10.12 6.45
N ASP A 23 12.46 -9.90 7.40
CA ASP A 23 11.59 -10.94 7.97
C ASP A 23 10.75 -11.67 6.90
N TYR A 24 10.31 -10.95 5.84
CA TYR A 24 9.48 -11.49 4.76
C TYR A 24 10.20 -11.64 3.42
N GLN A 25 11.52 -11.47 3.38
CA GLN A 25 12.34 -11.58 2.17
C GLN A 25 11.74 -10.81 0.97
N MET A 26 11.32 -9.55 1.24
CA MET A 26 10.55 -8.76 0.29
C MET A 26 11.37 -8.28 -0.91
N ILE A 27 12.64 -7.94 -0.69
CA ILE A 27 13.55 -7.39 -1.71
C ILE A 27 14.79 -8.28 -1.81
N ARG A 28 15.15 -8.63 -3.04
CA ARG A 28 16.32 -9.46 -3.37
C ARG A 28 17.28 -8.68 -4.26
N ASP A 29 18.52 -9.14 -4.32
CA ASP A 29 19.52 -8.53 -5.21
C ASP A 29 19.07 -8.64 -6.68
N GLY A 30 19.14 -7.55 -7.42
CA GLY A 30 18.69 -7.46 -8.80
C GLY A 30 17.20 -7.24 -9.01
N ASP A 31 16.40 -7.10 -7.96
CA ASP A 31 14.96 -6.79 -8.11
C ASP A 31 14.73 -5.45 -8.82
N ARG A 32 13.69 -5.40 -9.64
CA ARG A 32 13.16 -4.19 -10.25
C ARG A 32 11.77 -3.92 -9.66
N ILE A 33 11.68 -2.91 -8.79
CA ILE A 33 10.50 -2.61 -7.99
C ILE A 33 9.69 -1.50 -8.63
N LEU A 34 8.39 -1.75 -8.86
CA LEU A 34 7.40 -0.73 -9.17
C LEU A 34 6.61 -0.40 -7.91
N LEU A 35 6.65 0.85 -7.44
CA LEU A 35 5.87 1.31 -6.30
C LEU A 35 4.56 1.94 -6.76
N GLY A 36 3.43 1.44 -6.27
CA GLY A 36 2.14 2.10 -6.45
C GLY A 36 2.05 3.35 -5.58
N VAL A 37 1.98 4.53 -6.21
CA VAL A 37 1.83 5.82 -5.52
C VAL A 37 0.46 6.39 -5.82
N SER A 38 -0.40 6.46 -4.79
CA SER A 38 -1.76 7.01 -4.88
C SER A 38 -1.83 8.52 -4.68
N GLY A 39 -0.72 9.16 -4.34
CA GLY A 39 -0.68 10.55 -3.86
C GLY A 39 -0.88 10.70 -2.36
N GLY A 40 -1.31 9.65 -1.66
CA GLY A 40 -1.47 9.68 -0.21
C GLY A 40 -0.14 9.63 0.55
N LYS A 41 -0.17 10.12 1.79
CA LYS A 41 0.98 10.23 2.70
C LYS A 41 1.80 8.95 2.84
N ASP A 42 1.14 7.78 2.85
CA ASP A 42 1.78 6.49 3.09
C ASP A 42 2.60 6.04 1.88
N SER A 43 2.05 6.18 0.68
CA SER A 43 2.72 5.84 -0.57
C SER A 43 3.91 6.77 -0.86
N LEU A 44 3.77 8.06 -0.59
CA LEU A 44 4.86 9.03 -0.70
C LEU A 44 5.94 8.79 0.36
N SER A 45 5.56 8.45 1.59
CA SER A 45 6.52 8.05 2.63
C SER A 45 7.30 6.81 2.23
N LEU A 46 6.62 5.79 1.66
CA LEU A 46 7.29 4.58 1.19
C LEU A 46 8.24 4.87 0.02
N LEU A 47 7.88 5.78 -0.89
CA LEU A 47 8.77 6.24 -1.97
C LEU A 47 10.09 6.77 -1.41
N MET A 48 10.02 7.68 -0.44
CA MET A 48 11.23 8.26 0.18
C MET A 48 12.07 7.22 0.93
N ILE A 49 11.41 6.25 1.58
CA ILE A 49 12.08 5.16 2.29
C ILE A 49 12.79 4.23 1.29
N LEU A 50 12.11 3.78 0.25
CA LEU A 50 12.71 2.87 -0.75
C LEU A 50 13.83 3.57 -1.52
N ARG A 51 13.68 4.85 -1.85
CA ARG A 51 14.74 5.65 -2.46
C ARG A 51 15.97 5.73 -1.56
N HIS A 52 15.79 5.94 -0.26
CA HIS A 52 16.89 5.91 0.71
C HIS A 52 17.53 4.52 0.77
N LEU A 53 16.73 3.46 0.90
CA LEU A 53 17.23 2.08 0.98
C LEU A 53 17.96 1.66 -0.29
N ARG A 54 17.57 2.12 -1.47
CA ARG A 54 18.28 1.85 -2.73
C ARG A 54 19.77 2.23 -2.67
N SER A 55 20.11 3.28 -1.90
CA SER A 55 21.49 3.75 -1.75
C SER A 55 22.27 3.09 -0.61
N TYR A 56 21.57 2.50 0.38
CA TYR A 56 22.21 2.05 1.64
C TYR A 56 21.93 0.58 2.01
N ALA A 57 21.02 -0.09 1.30
CA ALA A 57 20.70 -1.50 1.57
C ALA A 57 21.86 -2.42 1.12
N PRO A 58 22.00 -3.61 1.73
CA PRO A 58 23.02 -4.59 1.33
C PRO A 58 22.73 -5.27 -0.01
N VAL A 59 21.55 -5.06 -0.59
CA VAL A 59 21.10 -5.59 -1.87
C VAL A 59 20.83 -4.45 -2.86
N ARG A 60 21.11 -4.68 -4.13
CA ARG A 60 20.86 -3.72 -5.21
C ARG A 60 19.48 -3.97 -5.80
N PHE A 61 18.74 -2.91 -6.04
CA PHE A 61 17.45 -2.97 -6.73
C PHE A 61 17.15 -1.68 -7.47
N ASP A 62 16.38 -1.78 -8.54
CA ASP A 62 15.84 -0.62 -9.25
C ASP A 62 14.49 -0.22 -8.68
N LEU A 63 14.17 1.07 -8.76
CA LEU A 63 12.93 1.64 -8.27
C LEU A 63 12.29 2.51 -9.34
N GLY A 64 11.06 2.20 -9.69
CA GLY A 64 10.15 3.06 -10.44
C GLY A 64 8.84 3.25 -9.70
N VAL A 65 8.03 4.19 -10.13
CA VAL A 65 6.72 4.47 -9.54
C VAL A 65 5.61 4.42 -10.57
N ILE A 66 4.40 4.09 -10.12
CA ILE A 66 3.18 4.20 -10.93
C ILE A 66 2.09 4.92 -10.16
N THR A 67 1.46 5.89 -10.82
CA THR A 67 0.21 6.50 -10.38
C THR A 67 -0.91 6.05 -11.30
N VAL A 68 -1.95 5.44 -10.72
CA VAL A 68 -3.17 5.04 -11.44
C VAL A 68 -4.25 6.04 -11.12
N ASP A 69 -4.65 6.80 -12.13
CA ASP A 69 -5.77 7.72 -12.07
C ASP A 69 -7.09 6.96 -12.37
N PRO A 70 -8.02 6.91 -11.43
CA PRO A 70 -9.32 6.27 -11.66
C PRO A 70 -10.32 7.17 -12.41
N GLU A 71 -9.88 8.32 -12.91
CA GLU A 71 -10.70 9.37 -13.56
C GLU A 71 -11.84 9.84 -12.66
N ILE A 72 -11.45 10.28 -11.47
CA ILE A 72 -12.38 10.88 -10.49
C ILE A 72 -12.21 12.38 -10.52
N ASP A 73 -13.34 13.12 -10.49
CA ASP A 73 -13.34 14.57 -10.43
C ASP A 73 -12.49 15.07 -9.24
N GLY A 74 -11.60 16.01 -9.52
CA GLY A 74 -10.73 16.64 -8.52
C GLY A 74 -9.43 15.88 -8.22
N PHE A 75 -9.13 14.77 -8.91
CA PHE A 75 -7.81 14.16 -8.82
C PHE A 75 -6.84 14.86 -9.77
N ASP A 76 -5.86 15.58 -9.23
CA ASP A 76 -4.81 16.24 -10.01
C ASP A 76 -3.43 15.64 -9.66
N PRO A 77 -2.84 14.83 -10.55
CA PRO A 77 -1.54 14.21 -10.34
C PRO A 77 -0.35 15.13 -10.69
N SER A 78 -0.55 16.35 -11.15
CA SER A 78 0.52 17.23 -11.67
C SER A 78 1.62 17.47 -10.61
N ALA A 79 1.25 17.66 -9.35
CA ALA A 79 2.20 17.80 -8.26
C ALA A 79 3.07 16.54 -8.06
N LEU A 80 2.52 15.35 -8.34
CA LEU A 80 3.23 14.09 -8.21
C LEU A 80 4.26 13.90 -9.34
N THR A 81 3.88 14.21 -10.59
CA THR A 81 4.78 14.06 -11.74
C THR A 81 5.99 14.97 -11.61
N HIS A 82 5.80 16.24 -11.26
CA HIS A 82 6.90 17.16 -10.96
C HIS A 82 7.80 16.66 -9.81
N TYR A 83 7.18 16.02 -8.81
CA TYR A 83 7.92 15.47 -7.68
C TYR A 83 8.78 14.27 -8.08
N TYR A 84 8.26 13.38 -8.94
CA TYR A 84 9.03 12.23 -9.44
C TYR A 84 10.22 12.66 -10.31
N ASP A 85 10.03 13.63 -11.19
CA ASP A 85 11.10 14.22 -12.01
C ASP A 85 12.21 14.82 -11.12
N ALA A 86 11.81 15.56 -10.09
CA ALA A 86 12.76 16.16 -9.15
C ALA A 86 13.50 15.12 -8.29
N LEU A 87 12.96 13.92 -8.10
CA LEU A 87 13.60 12.80 -7.41
C LEU A 87 14.46 11.93 -8.33
N ASP A 88 14.44 12.15 -9.64
CA ASP A 88 15.07 11.31 -10.65
C ASP A 88 14.66 9.83 -10.51
N VAL A 89 13.33 9.61 -10.44
CA VAL A 89 12.73 8.28 -10.36
C VAL A 89 11.89 8.02 -11.60
N PRO A 90 12.13 6.93 -12.35
CA PRO A 90 11.27 6.54 -13.46
C PRO A 90 9.81 6.41 -13.02
N TRP A 91 8.91 7.02 -13.79
CA TRP A 91 7.50 7.01 -13.41
C TRP A 91 6.57 6.67 -14.57
N HIS A 92 5.45 6.08 -14.22
CA HIS A 92 4.39 5.69 -15.13
C HIS A 92 3.08 6.31 -14.65
N TYR A 93 2.30 6.82 -15.59
CA TYR A 93 0.94 7.29 -15.35
C TYR A 93 -0.02 6.46 -16.19
N ARG A 94 -1.07 5.98 -15.55
CA ARG A 94 -2.14 5.24 -16.23
C ARG A 94 -3.48 5.81 -15.79
N SER A 95 -4.29 6.23 -16.76
CA SER A 95 -5.65 6.71 -16.56
C SER A 95 -6.64 5.66 -17.04
N GLN A 96 -7.69 5.43 -16.28
CA GLN A 96 -8.78 4.53 -16.65
C GLN A 96 -10.06 4.91 -15.90
N PRO A 97 -11.23 4.98 -16.60
CA PRO A 97 -12.51 5.38 -15.99
C PRO A 97 -13.07 4.27 -15.08
N ILE A 98 -12.37 4.00 -13.99
CA ILE A 98 -12.72 2.91 -13.05
C ILE A 98 -14.08 3.18 -12.40
N MET A 99 -14.39 4.46 -12.09
CA MET A 99 -15.67 4.85 -11.49
C MET A 99 -16.85 4.53 -12.39
N GLU A 100 -16.73 4.90 -13.66
CA GLU A 100 -17.78 4.66 -14.65
C GLU A 100 -17.98 3.15 -14.91
N GLN A 101 -16.86 2.44 -15.07
CA GLN A 101 -16.90 0.99 -15.22
C GLN A 101 -17.52 0.28 -14.01
N ALA A 102 -17.30 0.78 -12.80
CA ALA A 102 -17.90 0.22 -11.60
C ALA A 102 -19.43 0.40 -11.58
N LYS A 103 -19.94 1.59 -11.96
CA LYS A 103 -21.39 1.86 -12.04
C LYS A 103 -22.12 0.90 -12.98
N THR A 104 -21.44 0.49 -14.06
CA THR A 104 -22.05 -0.38 -15.08
C THR A 104 -21.87 -1.87 -14.81
N ARG A 105 -20.87 -2.27 -14.03
CA ARG A 105 -20.46 -3.68 -13.85
C ARG A 105 -20.71 -4.22 -12.44
N LEU A 106 -20.96 -3.37 -11.45
CA LEU A 106 -21.24 -3.81 -10.09
C LEU A 106 -22.74 -4.04 -9.92
N ASP A 107 -23.10 -5.31 -9.75
CA ASP A 107 -24.42 -5.72 -9.29
C ASP A 107 -24.33 -6.04 -7.79
N GLY A 108 -24.44 -4.99 -6.95
CA GLY A 108 -24.48 -5.13 -5.50
C GLY A 108 -23.15 -5.32 -4.75
N GLY A 109 -22.01 -5.24 -5.41
CA GLY A 109 -20.69 -5.45 -4.79
C GLY A 109 -20.04 -4.17 -4.20
N SER A 110 -18.93 -4.33 -3.45
CA SER A 110 -18.16 -3.21 -2.92
C SER A 110 -17.41 -2.47 -4.03
N PHE A 111 -17.72 -1.18 -4.19
CA PHE A 111 -17.02 -0.28 -5.10
C PHE A 111 -15.51 -0.22 -4.81
N CYS A 112 -15.13 -0.10 -3.54
CA CYS A 112 -13.73 -0.03 -3.14
C CYS A 112 -12.96 -1.32 -3.48
N ALA A 113 -13.58 -2.49 -3.34
CA ALA A 113 -12.97 -3.76 -3.71
C ALA A 113 -12.77 -3.87 -5.24
N TYR A 114 -13.76 -3.42 -6.02
CA TYR A 114 -13.65 -3.36 -7.48
C TYR A 114 -12.52 -2.43 -7.92
N CYS A 115 -12.51 -1.19 -7.42
CA CYS A 115 -11.49 -0.19 -7.73
C CYS A 115 -10.09 -0.70 -7.38
N ALA A 116 -9.91 -1.29 -6.19
CA ALA A 116 -8.63 -1.84 -5.77
C ALA A 116 -8.16 -2.99 -6.68
N ARG A 117 -9.08 -3.85 -7.15
CA ARG A 117 -8.79 -4.93 -8.10
C ARG A 117 -8.36 -4.38 -9.46
N MET A 118 -9.11 -3.41 -10.01
CA MET A 118 -8.78 -2.77 -11.28
C MET A 118 -7.42 -2.07 -11.23
N LYS A 119 -7.17 -1.27 -10.19
CA LYS A 119 -5.86 -0.62 -10.00
C LYS A 119 -4.71 -1.64 -9.94
N ARG A 120 -4.89 -2.76 -9.23
CA ARG A 120 -3.86 -3.82 -9.19
C ARG A 120 -3.63 -4.44 -10.57
N GLY A 121 -4.68 -4.72 -11.33
CA GLY A 121 -4.56 -5.23 -12.69
C GLY A 121 -3.71 -4.32 -13.58
N ILE A 122 -3.98 -3.00 -13.54
CA ILE A 122 -3.20 -1.99 -14.27
C ILE A 122 -1.73 -2.00 -13.83
N MET A 123 -1.48 -2.03 -12.52
CA MET A 123 -0.12 -2.08 -12.00
C MET A 123 0.62 -3.36 -12.41
N TYR A 124 -0.05 -4.52 -12.43
CA TYR A 124 0.55 -5.78 -12.90
C TYR A 124 0.91 -5.72 -14.40
N SER A 125 0.01 -5.19 -15.24
CA SER A 125 0.30 -4.99 -16.67
C SER A 125 1.50 -4.06 -16.85
N THR A 126 1.54 -2.93 -16.13
CA THR A 126 2.67 -2.00 -16.21
C THR A 126 3.98 -2.62 -15.71
N CYS A 127 3.94 -3.48 -14.68
CA CYS A 127 5.13 -4.24 -14.27
C CYS A 127 5.66 -5.08 -15.44
N ARG A 128 4.80 -5.87 -16.08
CA ARG A 128 5.19 -6.75 -17.19
C ARG A 128 5.73 -5.99 -18.38
N GLU A 129 5.02 -4.94 -18.81
CA GLU A 129 5.39 -4.09 -19.94
C GLU A 129 6.77 -3.45 -19.78
N ASN A 130 7.17 -3.14 -18.55
CA ASN A 130 8.40 -2.42 -18.25
C ASN A 130 9.46 -3.26 -17.52
N GLY A 131 9.23 -4.56 -17.40
CA GLY A 131 10.19 -5.51 -16.84
C GLY A 131 10.41 -5.39 -15.34
N TYR A 132 9.45 -4.87 -14.57
CA TYR A 132 9.46 -4.94 -13.10
C TYR A 132 8.99 -6.32 -12.64
N ASN A 133 9.67 -6.89 -11.66
CA ASN A 133 9.34 -8.20 -11.08
C ASN A 133 8.76 -8.10 -9.66
N VAL A 134 8.71 -6.89 -9.10
CA VAL A 134 8.17 -6.64 -7.76
C VAL A 134 7.22 -5.43 -7.80
N LEU A 135 6.02 -5.61 -7.25
CA LEU A 135 5.09 -4.51 -6.98
C LEU A 135 5.08 -4.20 -5.48
N ALA A 136 5.48 -2.98 -5.12
CA ALA A 136 5.42 -2.49 -3.74
C ALA A 136 4.12 -1.70 -3.51
N LEU A 137 3.47 -1.96 -2.39
CA LEU A 137 2.24 -1.30 -1.96
C LEU A 137 2.41 -0.75 -0.53
N ALA A 138 1.78 0.36 -0.23
CA ALA A 138 2.01 1.15 0.99
C ALA A 138 1.04 0.84 2.15
N GLN A 139 0.40 -0.34 2.17
CA GLN A 139 -0.42 -0.72 3.32
C GLN A 139 0.46 -0.87 4.56
N HIS A 140 0.01 -0.26 5.65
CA HIS A 140 0.70 -0.21 6.94
C HIS A 140 0.02 -1.09 8.00
N LEU A 141 0.58 -1.16 9.21
CA LEU A 141 0.10 -2.03 10.28
C LEU A 141 -1.37 -1.77 10.65
N ASP A 142 -1.81 -0.51 10.63
CA ASP A 142 -3.21 -0.16 10.93
C ASP A 142 -4.16 -0.72 9.86
N ASP A 143 -3.79 -0.67 8.57
CA ASP A 143 -4.57 -1.30 7.48
C ASP A 143 -4.70 -2.83 7.66
N LEU A 144 -3.62 -3.48 8.08
CA LEU A 144 -3.63 -4.91 8.34
C LEU A 144 -4.54 -5.26 9.51
N ALA A 145 -4.49 -4.47 10.59
CA ALA A 145 -5.33 -4.64 11.77
C ALA A 145 -6.82 -4.43 11.42
N GLU A 146 -7.14 -3.38 10.65
CA GLU A 146 -8.49 -3.15 10.16
C GLU A 146 -8.97 -4.32 9.28
N SER A 147 -8.12 -4.81 8.37
CA SER A 147 -8.44 -5.96 7.51
C SER A 147 -8.67 -7.24 8.31
N PHE A 148 -7.85 -7.47 9.34
CA PHE A 148 -7.99 -8.61 10.23
C PHE A 148 -9.32 -8.59 10.98
N LEU A 149 -9.69 -7.45 11.56
CA LEU A 149 -10.98 -7.30 12.25
C LEU A 149 -12.16 -7.35 11.27
N MET A 150 -12.04 -6.81 10.07
CA MET A 150 -13.04 -6.95 9.01
C MET A 150 -13.30 -8.43 8.69
N SER A 151 -12.24 -9.21 8.52
CA SER A 151 -12.34 -10.64 8.24
C SER A 151 -12.98 -11.40 9.41
N ALA A 152 -12.52 -11.14 10.64
CA ALA A 152 -13.04 -11.81 11.82
C ALA A 152 -14.51 -11.48 12.11
N PHE A 153 -14.91 -10.19 12.02
CA PHE A 153 -16.23 -9.73 12.44
C PHE A 153 -17.31 -9.94 11.39
N HIS A 154 -16.96 -9.88 10.10
CA HIS A 154 -17.93 -9.89 9.01
C HIS A 154 -17.86 -11.14 8.12
N GLN A 155 -16.75 -11.90 8.17
CA GLN A 155 -16.58 -13.09 7.33
C GLN A 155 -16.41 -14.37 8.16
N GLY A 156 -16.27 -14.26 9.49
CA GLY A 156 -16.01 -15.41 10.37
C GLY A 156 -14.67 -16.10 10.11
N GLN A 157 -13.70 -15.39 9.56
CA GLN A 157 -12.40 -15.93 9.18
C GLN A 157 -11.26 -15.14 9.82
N LEU A 158 -10.17 -15.83 10.14
CA LEU A 158 -8.94 -15.17 10.57
C LEU A 158 -8.06 -14.90 9.33
N GLY A 159 -8.17 -13.71 8.78
CA GLY A 159 -7.44 -13.30 7.57
C GLY A 159 -6.96 -11.86 7.64
N THR A 160 -5.82 -11.58 7.04
CA THR A 160 -5.31 -10.22 6.81
C THR A 160 -4.49 -10.16 5.52
N MET A 161 -3.99 -8.99 5.18
CA MET A 161 -3.15 -8.82 3.98
C MET A 161 -1.80 -9.51 4.19
N LYS A 162 -1.33 -10.25 3.18
CA LYS A 162 0.00 -10.85 3.18
C LYS A 162 1.08 -9.77 3.06
N ALA A 163 2.16 -9.92 3.80
CA ALA A 163 3.30 -9.00 3.76
C ALA A 163 4.09 -9.13 2.45
N SER A 164 4.24 -10.36 1.96
CA SER A 164 4.87 -10.68 0.68
C SER A 164 4.20 -11.93 0.10
N TYR A 165 3.90 -11.92 -1.21
CA TYR A 165 3.39 -13.08 -1.93
C TYR A 165 3.69 -12.97 -3.42
N THR A 166 3.79 -14.11 -4.10
CA THR A 166 3.82 -14.16 -5.55
C THR A 166 2.39 -14.32 -6.08
N ILE A 167 2.03 -13.61 -7.14
CA ILE A 167 0.71 -13.75 -7.77
C ILE A 167 0.59 -15.12 -8.46
N ASP A 168 -0.64 -15.54 -8.76
CA ASP A 168 -0.92 -16.89 -9.32
C ASP A 168 -0.20 -17.18 -10.64
N ALA A 169 0.08 -16.13 -11.44
CA ALA A 169 0.88 -16.27 -12.67
C ALA A 169 2.37 -16.56 -12.41
N GLY A 170 2.85 -16.44 -11.17
CA GLY A 170 4.22 -16.77 -10.77
C GLY A 170 5.30 -15.74 -11.15
N ASP A 171 4.95 -14.73 -11.90
CA ASP A 171 5.89 -13.78 -12.53
C ASP A 171 6.12 -12.49 -11.73
N LEU A 172 5.23 -12.15 -10.79
CA LEU A 172 5.30 -10.93 -9.99
C LEU A 172 5.20 -11.22 -8.50
N ARG A 173 6.07 -10.58 -7.73
CA ARG A 173 6.00 -10.56 -6.26
C ARG A 173 5.37 -9.24 -5.78
N VAL A 174 4.35 -9.33 -4.92
CA VAL A 174 3.73 -8.17 -4.27
C VAL A 174 4.25 -8.07 -2.86
N ILE A 175 4.71 -6.88 -2.47
CA ILE A 175 5.30 -6.61 -1.15
C ILE A 175 4.64 -5.42 -0.46
N ARG A 176 4.62 -5.45 0.87
CA ARG A 176 4.09 -4.37 1.74
C ARG A 176 5.12 -3.99 2.80
N PRO A 177 6.12 -3.15 2.47
CA PRO A 177 7.22 -2.85 3.38
C PRO A 177 6.79 -2.11 4.67
N LEU A 178 5.61 -1.48 4.68
CA LEU A 178 5.10 -0.74 5.85
C LEU A 178 4.34 -1.60 6.87
N VAL A 179 4.30 -2.92 6.76
CA VAL A 179 3.51 -3.79 7.64
C VAL A 179 3.88 -3.71 9.14
N TYR A 180 5.03 -3.15 9.49
CA TYR A 180 5.46 -2.89 10.88
C TYR A 180 5.35 -1.42 11.27
N VAL A 181 4.91 -0.58 10.36
CA VAL A 181 4.81 0.87 10.53
C VAL A 181 3.38 1.26 10.86
N ARG A 182 3.21 2.17 11.82
CA ARG A 182 1.90 2.75 12.18
C ARG A 182 1.57 3.92 11.24
N GLU A 183 0.29 4.13 10.97
CA GLU A 183 -0.21 5.27 10.19
C GLU A 183 0.28 6.61 10.76
N THR A 184 0.33 6.74 12.08
CA THR A 184 0.83 7.94 12.76
C THR A 184 2.28 8.26 12.44
N GLN A 185 3.10 7.25 12.16
CA GLN A 185 4.51 7.44 11.81
C GLN A 185 4.70 7.95 10.39
N THR A 186 3.93 7.42 9.43
CA THR A 186 3.95 7.93 8.04
C THR A 186 3.35 9.33 7.98
N ALA A 187 2.28 9.62 8.73
CA ALA A 187 1.67 10.94 8.82
C ALA A 187 2.66 11.98 9.37
N ALA A 188 3.34 11.65 10.46
CA ALA A 188 4.35 12.54 11.05
C ALA A 188 5.51 12.78 10.07
N PHE A 189 6.01 11.74 9.40
CA PHE A 189 7.07 11.89 8.41
C PHE A 189 6.63 12.71 7.20
N ALA A 190 5.46 12.41 6.62
CA ALA A 190 4.93 13.15 5.47
C ALA A 190 4.77 14.65 5.77
N SER A 191 4.28 15.00 6.97
CA SER A 191 4.15 16.37 7.43
C SER A 191 5.51 17.07 7.62
N THR A 192 6.44 16.41 8.32
CA THR A 192 7.79 16.96 8.55
C THR A 192 8.57 17.16 7.27
N ALA A 193 8.46 16.22 6.33
CA ALA A 193 9.12 16.25 5.04
C ALA A 193 8.37 17.08 3.99
N GLN A 194 7.22 17.64 4.33
CA GLN A 194 6.36 18.43 3.44
C GLN A 194 6.11 17.71 2.10
N LEU A 195 5.79 16.40 2.17
CA LEU A 195 5.53 15.62 0.96
C LEU A 195 4.29 16.16 0.23
N PRO A 196 4.28 16.14 -1.12
CA PRO A 196 3.18 16.68 -1.93
C PRO A 196 1.95 15.75 -1.90
N VAL A 197 1.31 15.67 -0.74
CA VAL A 197 0.14 14.82 -0.55
C VAL A 197 -1.03 15.37 -1.35
N VAL A 198 -1.58 14.55 -2.24
CA VAL A 198 -2.80 14.84 -2.99
C VAL A 198 -3.99 14.47 -2.11
N PRO A 199 -4.97 15.36 -1.91
CA PRO A 199 -6.17 15.05 -1.15
C PRO A 199 -6.95 13.89 -1.78
N ASP A 200 -7.52 13.03 -0.95
CA ASP A 200 -8.44 11.99 -1.42
C ASP A 200 -9.75 12.63 -1.87
N SER A 201 -10.08 12.50 -3.15
CA SER A 201 -11.29 13.05 -3.76
C SER A 201 -12.32 11.96 -4.09
N CYS A 202 -12.11 10.70 -3.67
CA CYS A 202 -13.00 9.60 -4.04
C CYS A 202 -14.38 9.69 -3.39
N PRO A 203 -15.47 9.95 -4.15
CA PRO A 203 -16.82 10.06 -3.59
C PRO A 203 -17.27 8.78 -2.87
N ALA A 204 -16.83 7.61 -3.34
CA ALA A 204 -17.15 6.34 -2.70
C ALA A 204 -16.52 6.18 -1.32
N CYS A 205 -15.39 6.83 -1.05
CA CYS A 205 -14.78 6.83 0.28
C CYS A 205 -15.60 7.63 1.30
N PHE A 206 -16.41 8.59 0.83
CA PHE A 206 -17.29 9.39 1.68
C PHE A 206 -18.70 8.82 1.83
N SER A 207 -19.16 7.99 0.87
CA SER A 207 -20.52 7.43 0.82
C SER A 207 -20.61 5.95 1.20
N ALA A 208 -19.50 5.22 1.23
CA ALA A 208 -19.49 3.78 1.47
C ALA A 208 -19.77 3.38 2.93
N PRO A 209 -20.29 2.18 3.17
CA PRO A 209 -20.57 1.71 4.51
C PRO A 209 -19.30 1.70 5.35
N ARG A 210 -19.43 2.31 6.41
CA ARG A 210 -18.56 2.80 7.45
C ARG A 210 -17.91 1.71 8.32
N GLN A 211 -17.94 0.44 7.89
CA GLN A 211 -17.37 -0.68 8.65
C GLN A 211 -15.88 -0.47 8.92
N ARG A 212 -15.11 -0.09 7.88
CA ARG A 212 -13.68 0.17 8.06
C ARG A 212 -13.43 1.40 8.93
N ALA A 213 -14.20 2.48 8.75
CA ALA A 213 -14.11 3.67 9.60
C ALA A 213 -14.52 3.36 11.04
N HIS A 214 -15.54 2.52 11.24
CA HIS A 214 -15.93 2.04 12.56
C HIS A 214 -14.81 1.24 13.23
N LEU A 215 -14.18 0.32 12.54
CA LEU A 215 -13.07 -0.46 13.08
C LEU A 215 -11.84 0.38 13.38
N LYS A 216 -11.53 1.36 12.53
CA LYS A 216 -10.48 2.33 12.79
C LYS A 216 -10.75 3.11 14.09
N ALA A 217 -11.98 3.59 14.29
CA ALA A 217 -12.39 4.27 15.50
C ALA A 217 -12.37 3.36 16.74
N LEU A 218 -12.78 2.10 16.58
CA LEU A 218 -12.70 1.08 17.62
C LEU A 218 -11.24 0.86 18.05
N LEU A 219 -10.34 0.60 17.12
CA LEU A 219 -8.93 0.40 17.39
C LEU A 219 -8.30 1.62 18.09
N ALA A 220 -8.62 2.83 17.62
CA ALA A 220 -8.13 4.07 18.23
C ALA A 220 -8.65 4.27 19.68
N ARG A 221 -9.88 3.82 19.97
CA ARG A 221 -10.42 3.83 21.33
C ARG A 221 -9.72 2.80 22.23
N GLU A 222 -9.58 1.57 21.77
CA GLU A 222 -8.97 0.50 22.54
C GLU A 222 -7.48 0.75 22.81
N GLU A 223 -6.76 1.37 21.89
CA GLU A 223 -5.35 1.72 22.06
C GLU A 223 -5.12 2.67 23.24
N LYS A 224 -6.09 3.54 23.57
CA LYS A 224 -5.98 4.46 24.72
C LYS A 224 -5.83 3.73 26.05
N THR A 225 -6.49 2.60 26.20
CA THR A 225 -6.47 1.77 27.42
C THR A 225 -5.45 0.63 27.33
N ASN A 226 -5.06 0.24 26.12
CA ASN A 226 -4.09 -0.83 25.88
C ASN A 226 -2.97 -0.35 24.92
N PRO A 227 -1.90 0.27 25.43
CA PRO A 227 -0.79 0.74 24.62
C PRO A 227 -0.06 -0.37 23.82
N LYS A 228 -0.25 -1.65 24.19
CA LYS A 228 0.32 -2.82 23.50
C LYS A 228 -0.61 -3.38 22.41
N LEU A 229 -1.79 -2.80 22.17
CA LEU A 229 -2.80 -3.32 21.25
C LEU A 229 -2.20 -3.69 19.89
N PHE A 230 -1.55 -2.74 19.22
CA PHE A 230 -1.00 -2.98 17.88
C PHE A 230 0.19 -3.96 17.88
N ALA A 231 0.96 -4.04 18.94
CA ALA A 231 2.00 -5.07 19.09
C ALA A 231 1.38 -6.46 19.22
N ASN A 232 0.30 -6.60 20.00
CA ASN A 232 -0.43 -7.85 20.16
C ASN A 232 -1.13 -8.26 18.86
N LEU A 233 -1.78 -7.32 18.16
CA LEU A 233 -2.40 -7.56 16.86
C LEU A 233 -1.36 -8.01 15.82
N LEU A 234 -0.22 -7.31 15.74
CA LEU A 234 0.87 -7.74 14.86
C LEU A 234 1.33 -9.15 15.17
N HIS A 235 1.50 -9.50 16.45
CA HIS A 235 1.88 -10.85 16.85
C HIS A 235 0.85 -11.89 16.39
N ALA A 236 -0.43 -11.63 16.63
CA ALA A 236 -1.53 -12.51 16.22
C ALA A 236 -1.65 -12.67 14.68
N MET A 237 -1.38 -11.59 13.93
CA MET A 237 -1.47 -11.60 12.47
C MET A 237 -0.26 -12.23 11.77
N ARG A 238 0.91 -12.31 12.40
CA ARG A 238 2.15 -12.82 11.77
C ARG A 238 2.01 -14.14 11.02
N PRO A 239 1.37 -15.20 11.57
CA PRO A 239 1.18 -16.44 10.83
C PRO A 239 0.35 -16.27 9.55
N LEU A 240 -0.56 -15.29 9.53
CA LEU A 240 -1.45 -15.01 8.40
C LEU A 240 -0.79 -14.14 7.33
N MET A 241 0.31 -13.46 7.66
CA MET A 241 1.02 -12.54 6.77
C MET A 241 2.03 -13.24 5.86
N THR A 242 2.36 -14.49 6.14
CA THR A 242 3.26 -15.32 5.32
C THR A 242 2.52 -15.86 4.10
N GLY A 243 3.22 -15.90 2.96
CA GLY A 243 2.64 -16.41 1.71
C GLY A 243 2.66 -17.94 1.64
N ILE A 244 1.53 -18.59 1.95
CA ILE A 244 1.18 -19.83 1.29
C ILE A 244 0.41 -19.41 0.03
N SER A 245 0.68 -20.01 -1.12
CA SER A 245 -0.01 -19.76 -2.39
C SER A 245 -1.52 -19.71 -2.19
N ALA A 246 -2.20 -18.82 -2.87
CA ALA A 246 -3.66 -18.67 -2.84
C ALA A 246 -4.43 -19.91 -3.38
N GLY A 247 -3.77 -21.07 -3.47
CA GLY A 247 -4.37 -22.34 -3.88
C GLY A 247 -5.08 -23.14 -2.79
N ASP A 248 -5.01 -22.73 -1.52
CA ASP A 248 -5.55 -23.52 -0.41
C ASP A 248 -6.83 -22.94 0.25
N HIS A 249 -7.52 -22.01 -0.40
CA HIS A 249 -8.86 -21.64 0.02
C HIS A 249 -9.89 -22.16 -0.99
N PRO A 250 -10.82 -23.03 -0.54
CA PRO A 250 -11.96 -23.39 -1.38
C PRO A 250 -12.72 -22.13 -1.75
N PRO A 251 -13.35 -22.07 -2.94
CA PRO A 251 -14.18 -20.95 -3.33
C PRO A 251 -15.26 -20.78 -2.27
N ALA A 252 -15.49 -19.54 -1.85
CA ALA A 252 -16.65 -19.22 -1.03
C ALA A 252 -17.88 -19.38 -1.92
N ASP A 253 -18.42 -20.58 -1.95
CA ASP A 253 -19.76 -20.90 -2.45
C ASP A 253 -20.77 -20.60 -1.35
N ALA A 254 -21.79 -19.84 -1.79
CA ALA A 254 -23.10 -19.53 -1.28
C ALA A 254 -23.28 -18.09 -0.84
#